data_3ade1cf89246b131a51fd6b52dc806a2
#
_entry.id   3ade1cf89246b131a51fd6b52dc806a2
#
_cell.length_a   1.000
_cell.length_b   1.000
_cell.length_c   1.000
_cell.angle_alpha   90.00
_cell.angle_beta   90.00
_cell.angle_gamma   90.00
#
_symmetry.space_group_name_H-M   'P 1'
#
loop_
_entity.id
_entity.type
_entity.pdbx_description
1 polymer ?
#
loop_
_entity_poly.entity_id
_entity_poly.type
_entity_poly.pdbx_seq_one_letter_code
_entity_poly.pdbx_strand_id
1 'polypeptide(L)'
;MRRSPFVLTAALFLAAPLSAQQGERFTLAGADVAVYNLVGAIRVVGGESGPVVVEVTRGGPDASRLRVETGAVRGRQTLRVIYPGSEVVAREFGRNSTTRTRVNDDGTFGDGARGPSGRTVTIGGSSARDAVEAWADVTVRVPRGQKLAVHLGVGQATVTNVDGDLLVDVAAARVTTTGTRGRLSLDTGSGDVTVSDAEGELFLDTGSGDVSITRARGRSLVVDAGSGSLTGSDLAVERLSLDLGSGGARLSGVSADEISLDSGSGSVDLALTADVRALDIDSGSGSVTLRVPPSLGALVEVETGSGGVESEIPMTITRRSRSELTGQLGDGRGRIRIEAGSGRVRFLKS
;
A
#
# COMPACT_ATOMS: atom_id res chain seq x y z
N MET A 1 50.46 -60.47 -31.65
CA MET A 1 49.99 -59.07 -31.47
C MET A 1 48.47 -59.04 -31.77
N ARG A 2 47.63 -59.15 -30.75
CA ARG A 2 46.16 -59.05 -30.88
C ARG A 2 45.73 -57.67 -30.44
N ARG A 3 45.13 -56.89 -31.35
CA ARG A 3 44.50 -55.59 -31.05
C ARG A 3 43.06 -55.80 -30.64
N SER A 4 42.70 -55.40 -29.44
CA SER A 4 41.32 -55.33 -28.94
C SER A 4 40.64 -54.04 -29.44
N PRO A 5 39.39 -54.09 -29.85
CA PRO A 5 38.61 -52.88 -30.19
C PRO A 5 38.02 -52.25 -28.92
N PHE A 6 38.24 -50.96 -28.74
CA PHE A 6 37.53 -50.12 -27.75
C PHE A 6 36.11 -49.84 -28.25
N VAL A 7 35.10 -50.29 -27.51
CA VAL A 7 33.72 -49.93 -27.77
C VAL A 7 33.42 -48.65 -26.96
N LEU A 8 33.16 -47.56 -27.67
CA LEU A 8 32.76 -46.27 -27.11
C LEU A 8 31.22 -46.27 -26.93
N THR A 9 30.76 -46.44 -25.70
CA THR A 9 29.31 -46.36 -25.40
C THR A 9 28.93 -44.87 -25.23
N ALA A 10 28.24 -44.34 -26.21
CA ALA A 10 27.66 -42.97 -26.12
C ALA A 10 26.43 -43.00 -25.21
N ALA A 11 26.50 -42.41 -24.06
CA ALA A 11 25.33 -42.17 -23.18
C ALA A 11 24.52 -41.04 -23.75
N LEU A 12 23.35 -41.36 -24.28
CA LEU A 12 22.35 -40.38 -24.74
C LEU A 12 21.64 -39.81 -23.50
N PHE A 13 22.00 -38.62 -23.07
CA PHE A 13 21.24 -37.86 -22.07
C PHE A 13 19.94 -37.35 -22.76
N LEU A 14 18.83 -37.99 -22.51
CA LEU A 14 17.53 -37.40 -22.78
C LEU A 14 17.30 -36.26 -21.77
N ALA A 15 17.47 -35.04 -22.24
CA ALA A 15 16.97 -33.87 -21.53
C ALA A 15 15.43 -33.95 -21.56
N ALA A 16 14.82 -34.22 -20.41
CA ALA A 16 13.38 -34.07 -20.25
C ALA A 16 13.01 -32.59 -20.55
N PRO A 17 11.98 -32.33 -21.37
CA PRO A 17 11.55 -30.96 -21.58
C PRO A 17 11.08 -30.42 -20.25
N LEU A 18 11.68 -29.29 -19.79
CA LEU A 18 11.07 -28.44 -18.76
C LEU A 18 9.71 -28.05 -19.34
N SER A 19 8.63 -28.65 -18.83
CA SER A 19 7.28 -28.17 -19.10
C SER A 19 7.18 -26.75 -18.53
N ALA A 20 7.37 -25.76 -19.38
CA ALA A 20 6.98 -24.40 -19.06
C ALA A 20 5.50 -24.47 -18.69
N GLN A 21 5.15 -24.20 -17.42
CA GLN A 21 3.76 -24.10 -17.00
C GLN A 21 3.14 -22.98 -17.84
N GLN A 22 2.36 -23.38 -18.87
CA GLN A 22 1.66 -22.42 -19.70
C GLN A 22 0.62 -21.71 -18.84
N GLY A 23 0.77 -20.41 -18.68
CA GLY A 23 -0.22 -19.57 -18.00
C GLY A 23 -1.55 -19.60 -18.75
N GLU A 24 -2.64 -19.75 -18.04
CA GLU A 24 -3.99 -19.64 -18.59
C GLU A 24 -4.29 -18.16 -18.84
N ARG A 25 -4.82 -17.82 -20.03
CA ARG A 25 -5.11 -16.43 -20.41
C ARG A 25 -6.60 -16.20 -20.50
N PHE A 26 -7.06 -15.15 -19.84
CA PHE A 26 -8.46 -14.72 -19.78
C PHE A 26 -8.59 -13.28 -20.25
N THR A 27 -9.74 -12.98 -20.87
CA THR A 27 -10.10 -11.63 -21.28
C THR A 27 -11.38 -11.23 -20.56
N LEU A 28 -11.32 -10.11 -19.84
CA LEU A 28 -12.45 -9.58 -19.08
C LEU A 28 -12.91 -8.27 -19.74
N ALA A 29 -14.14 -8.30 -20.25
CA ALA A 29 -14.77 -7.15 -20.88
C ALA A 29 -15.69 -6.45 -19.89
N GLY A 30 -15.51 -5.15 -19.67
CA GLY A 30 -16.34 -4.36 -18.77
C GLY A 30 -15.60 -3.14 -18.22
N ALA A 31 -16.35 -2.14 -17.82
CA ALA A 31 -15.78 -0.91 -17.26
C ALA A 31 -15.29 -1.09 -15.80
N ASP A 32 -15.81 -2.09 -15.09
CA ASP A 32 -15.44 -2.42 -13.70
C ASP A 32 -15.05 -3.90 -13.63
N VAL A 33 -13.80 -4.16 -13.30
CA VAL A 33 -13.20 -5.50 -13.26
C VAL A 33 -12.62 -5.77 -11.88
N ALA A 34 -12.72 -7.02 -11.40
CA ALA A 34 -12.04 -7.42 -10.18
C ALA A 34 -11.33 -8.77 -10.31
N VAL A 35 -10.20 -8.90 -9.62
CA VAL A 35 -9.37 -10.11 -9.57
C VAL A 35 -9.17 -10.53 -8.12
N TYR A 36 -9.45 -11.80 -7.83
CA TYR A 36 -9.36 -12.37 -6.48
C TYR A 36 -8.38 -13.54 -6.46
N ASN A 37 -7.41 -13.48 -5.57
CA ASN A 37 -6.43 -14.55 -5.34
C ASN A 37 -6.06 -14.66 -3.86
N LEU A 38 -6.09 -15.85 -3.27
CA LEU A 38 -5.75 -16.00 -1.85
C LEU A 38 -4.25 -16.04 -1.60
N VAL A 39 -3.46 -16.66 -2.46
CA VAL A 39 -2.01 -16.83 -2.25
C VAL A 39 -1.25 -16.70 -3.56
N GLY A 40 -0.16 -15.95 -3.55
CA GLY A 40 0.78 -15.80 -4.66
C GLY A 40 1.09 -14.36 -5.00
N ALA A 41 1.62 -14.13 -6.19
CA ALA A 41 1.94 -12.78 -6.67
C ALA A 41 0.84 -12.24 -7.60
N ILE A 42 0.51 -10.96 -7.45
CA ILE A 42 -0.31 -10.23 -8.42
C ILE A 42 0.50 -9.09 -9.00
N ARG A 43 0.64 -9.09 -10.32
CA ARG A 43 1.29 -8.03 -11.07
C ARG A 43 0.30 -7.33 -11.96
N VAL A 44 0.06 -6.05 -11.70
CA VAL A 44 -0.80 -5.18 -12.51
C VAL A 44 0.08 -4.27 -13.35
N VAL A 45 -0.12 -4.28 -14.65
CA VAL A 45 0.68 -3.50 -15.60
C VAL A 45 -0.25 -2.68 -16.48
N GLY A 46 -0.01 -1.39 -16.57
CA GLY A 46 -0.70 -0.52 -17.52
C GLY A 46 -0.44 -0.98 -18.95
N GLY A 47 -1.49 -1.01 -19.73
CA GLY A 47 -1.47 -1.43 -21.13
C GLY A 47 -2.03 -0.35 -22.07
N GLU A 48 -2.06 -0.70 -23.33
CA GLU A 48 -2.73 0.09 -24.36
C GLU A 48 -4.26 -0.10 -24.30
N SER A 49 -4.98 0.41 -25.28
CA SER A 49 -6.43 0.22 -25.38
C SER A 49 -6.83 -1.25 -25.57
N GLY A 50 -8.01 -1.62 -25.08
CA GLY A 50 -8.55 -2.98 -25.22
C GLY A 50 -9.24 -3.48 -23.95
N PRO A 51 -9.57 -4.75 -23.86
CA PRO A 51 -10.10 -5.34 -22.64
C PRO A 51 -8.98 -5.60 -21.62
N VAL A 52 -9.37 -5.82 -20.36
CA VAL A 52 -8.45 -6.31 -19.33
C VAL A 52 -8.05 -7.74 -19.67
N VAL A 53 -6.74 -8.01 -19.71
CA VAL A 53 -6.20 -9.35 -19.96
C VAL A 53 -5.53 -9.86 -18.70
N VAL A 54 -5.92 -11.06 -18.28
CA VAL A 54 -5.37 -11.71 -17.09
C VAL A 54 -4.71 -13.02 -17.47
N GLU A 55 -3.46 -13.18 -17.05
CA GLU A 55 -2.70 -14.41 -17.19
C GLU A 55 -2.51 -15.03 -15.79
N VAL A 56 -2.85 -16.30 -15.64
CA VAL A 56 -2.79 -17.03 -14.37
C VAL A 56 -1.87 -18.22 -14.49
N THR A 57 -0.87 -18.29 -13.64
CA THR A 57 0.02 -19.46 -13.53
C THR A 57 -0.17 -20.07 -12.15
N ARG A 58 -0.63 -21.33 -12.11
CA ARG A 58 -0.84 -22.06 -10.84
C ARG A 58 0.42 -22.81 -10.45
N GLY A 59 0.78 -22.78 -9.16
CA GLY A 59 1.96 -23.43 -8.62
C GLY A 59 1.67 -24.23 -7.34
N GLY A 60 2.62 -25.04 -6.93
CA GLY A 60 2.54 -25.86 -5.73
C GLY A 60 2.10 -27.31 -6.00
N PRO A 61 2.28 -28.20 -4.99
CA PRO A 61 1.90 -29.62 -5.10
C PRO A 61 0.42 -29.82 -5.41
N ASP A 62 -0.44 -28.96 -4.90
CA ASP A 62 -1.89 -28.99 -5.07
C ASP A 62 -2.41 -28.04 -6.16
N ALA A 63 -1.55 -27.56 -7.06
CA ALA A 63 -1.93 -26.59 -8.11
C ALA A 63 -3.13 -27.05 -8.95
N SER A 64 -3.25 -28.34 -9.23
CA SER A 64 -4.36 -28.92 -9.99
C SER A 64 -5.72 -28.84 -9.28
N ARG A 65 -5.73 -28.62 -7.98
CA ARG A 65 -6.95 -28.45 -7.16
C ARG A 65 -7.52 -27.04 -7.23
N LEU A 66 -6.71 -26.06 -7.68
CA LEU A 66 -7.18 -24.68 -7.90
C LEU A 66 -8.05 -24.62 -9.15
N ARG A 67 -9.13 -23.88 -9.08
CA ARG A 67 -9.99 -23.56 -10.23
C ARG A 67 -9.93 -22.07 -10.52
N VAL A 68 -9.91 -21.70 -11.77
CA VAL A 68 -9.99 -20.29 -12.20
C VAL A 68 -11.36 -20.08 -12.83
N GLU A 69 -12.13 -19.18 -12.28
CA GLU A 69 -13.48 -18.88 -12.72
C GLU A 69 -13.59 -17.42 -13.13
N THR A 70 -14.27 -17.17 -14.24
CA THR A 70 -14.60 -15.82 -14.70
C THR A 70 -16.11 -15.64 -14.76
N GLY A 71 -16.57 -14.42 -14.64
CA GLY A 71 -17.99 -14.09 -14.76
C GLY A 71 -18.38 -12.86 -13.97
N ALA A 72 -19.60 -12.41 -14.17
CA ALA A 72 -20.12 -11.25 -13.45
C ALA A 72 -20.54 -11.62 -12.02
N VAL A 73 -20.01 -10.90 -11.04
CA VAL A 73 -20.44 -10.96 -9.64
C VAL A 73 -20.78 -9.56 -9.16
N ARG A 74 -22.00 -9.36 -8.69
CA ARG A 74 -22.50 -8.05 -8.20
C ARG A 74 -22.32 -6.90 -9.21
N GLY A 75 -22.54 -7.18 -10.49
CA GLY A 75 -22.42 -6.20 -11.58
C GLY A 75 -21.02 -5.92 -12.06
N ARG A 76 -20.00 -6.53 -11.47
CA ARG A 76 -18.57 -6.39 -11.80
C ARG A 76 -18.08 -7.63 -12.53
N GLN A 77 -17.29 -7.49 -13.58
CA GLN A 77 -16.62 -8.64 -14.23
C GLN A 77 -15.48 -9.13 -13.36
N THR A 78 -15.42 -10.42 -13.10
CA THR A 78 -14.44 -10.97 -12.15
C THR A 78 -13.62 -12.11 -12.74
N LEU A 79 -12.38 -12.22 -12.25
CA LEU A 79 -11.59 -13.46 -12.28
C LEU A 79 -11.32 -13.87 -10.83
N ARG A 80 -11.58 -15.11 -10.50
CA ARG A 80 -11.47 -15.64 -9.14
C ARG A 80 -10.68 -16.93 -9.14
N VAL A 81 -9.59 -16.98 -8.38
CA VAL A 81 -8.85 -18.22 -8.13
C VAL A 81 -9.49 -18.90 -6.92
N ILE A 82 -10.14 -20.03 -7.16
CA ILE A 82 -10.89 -20.78 -6.15
C ILE A 82 -10.00 -21.83 -5.51
N TYR A 83 -9.78 -21.68 -4.22
CA TYR A 83 -9.04 -22.64 -3.38
C TYR A 83 -10.02 -23.60 -2.72
N PRO A 84 -9.80 -24.92 -2.77
CA PRO A 84 -10.63 -25.88 -2.04
C PRO A 84 -10.29 -25.85 -0.54
N GLY A 85 -11.28 -26.17 0.32
CA GLY A 85 -11.07 -26.28 1.75
C GLY A 85 -10.96 -24.93 2.47
N SER A 86 -10.63 -24.99 3.76
CA SER A 86 -10.58 -23.85 4.67
C SER A 86 -9.16 -23.55 5.18
N GLU A 87 -8.15 -24.32 4.77
CA GLU A 87 -6.77 -24.13 5.14
C GLU A 87 -5.85 -24.12 3.92
N VAL A 88 -5.03 -23.09 3.79
CA VAL A 88 -4.11 -22.89 2.68
C VAL A 88 -2.71 -22.62 3.20
N VAL A 89 -1.70 -23.24 2.57
CA VAL A 89 -0.30 -23.02 2.92
C VAL A 89 0.32 -22.00 1.97
N ALA A 90 0.84 -20.93 2.56
CA ALA A 90 1.67 -19.92 1.91
C ALA A 90 3.06 -19.95 2.53
N ARG A 91 3.99 -20.71 1.98
CA ARG A 91 5.33 -20.91 2.57
C ARG A 91 6.14 -19.63 2.75
N GLU A 92 5.92 -18.66 1.88
CA GLU A 92 6.59 -17.34 1.93
C GLU A 92 6.10 -16.47 3.09
N PHE A 93 4.99 -16.84 3.74
CA PHE A 93 4.39 -16.05 4.84
C PHE A 93 5.12 -16.19 6.18
N GLY A 94 6.08 -17.12 6.28
CA GLY A 94 6.79 -17.43 7.51
C GLY A 94 6.08 -18.52 8.35
N ARG A 95 6.86 -19.43 8.93
CA ARG A 95 6.34 -20.67 9.56
C ARG A 95 5.28 -20.47 10.64
N ASN A 96 5.36 -19.37 11.38
CA ASN A 96 4.48 -19.08 12.51
C ASN A 96 3.44 -18.00 12.20
N SER A 97 3.42 -17.50 10.97
CA SER A 97 2.46 -16.48 10.57
C SER A 97 1.17 -17.11 10.09
N THR A 98 0.07 -16.52 10.48
CA THR A 98 -1.26 -16.91 10.02
C THR A 98 -2.12 -15.68 9.82
N THR A 99 -2.94 -15.70 8.78
CA THR A 99 -4.02 -14.75 8.60
C THR A 99 -5.33 -15.47 8.29
N ARG A 100 -6.45 -14.82 8.54
CA ARG A 100 -7.78 -15.37 8.29
C ARG A 100 -8.56 -14.38 7.44
N THR A 101 -9.18 -14.90 6.40
CA THR A 101 -10.11 -14.10 5.59
C THR A 101 -11.42 -14.86 5.39
N ARG A 102 -12.52 -14.12 5.32
CA ARG A 102 -13.80 -14.70 4.97
C ARG A 102 -13.93 -14.74 3.45
N VAL A 103 -14.04 -15.91 2.89
CA VAL A 103 -14.21 -16.14 1.46
C VAL A 103 -15.64 -16.58 1.20
N ASN A 104 -16.34 -15.89 0.32
CA ASN A 104 -17.68 -16.27 -0.12
C ASN A 104 -17.63 -17.54 -0.98
N ASP A 105 -18.76 -18.23 -1.14
CA ASP A 105 -18.82 -19.47 -1.92
C ASP A 105 -18.47 -19.26 -3.41
N ASP A 106 -18.65 -18.05 -3.91
CA ASP A 106 -18.25 -17.65 -5.26
C ASP A 106 -16.76 -17.29 -5.38
N GLY A 107 -15.97 -17.37 -4.29
CA GLY A 107 -14.54 -17.09 -4.24
C GLY A 107 -14.18 -15.63 -4.06
N THR A 108 -15.14 -14.73 -3.91
CA THR A 108 -14.88 -13.32 -3.58
C THR A 108 -14.57 -13.13 -2.10
N PHE A 109 -13.75 -12.13 -1.76
CA PHE A 109 -13.42 -11.74 -0.38
C PHE A 109 -12.97 -10.26 -0.36
N GLY A 110 -12.75 -9.69 0.83
CA GLY A 110 -12.48 -8.27 0.97
C GLY A 110 -13.73 -7.40 0.75
N ASP A 111 -13.58 -6.10 0.53
CA ASP A 111 -14.61 -5.10 0.19
C ASP A 111 -15.82 -4.99 1.14
N GLY A 112 -15.73 -5.51 2.35
CA GLY A 112 -16.91 -5.59 3.21
C GLY A 112 -18.04 -6.46 2.64
N ALA A 113 -17.81 -7.16 1.54
CA ALA A 113 -18.73 -7.95 0.79
C ALA A 113 -19.10 -9.25 1.52
N ARG A 114 -19.97 -9.13 2.54
CA ARG A 114 -20.55 -10.30 3.18
C ARG A 114 -21.60 -10.91 2.25
N GLY A 115 -21.23 -11.98 1.55
CA GLY A 115 -22.21 -12.83 0.89
C GLY A 115 -23.09 -13.57 1.91
N PRO A 116 -24.24 -14.08 1.50
CA PRO A 116 -25.13 -14.85 2.35
C PRO A 116 -24.48 -16.13 2.85
N SER A 117 -23.53 -16.68 2.11
CA SER A 117 -22.76 -17.89 2.42
C SER A 117 -21.28 -17.65 2.19
N GLY A 118 -20.45 -18.36 2.95
CA GLY A 118 -19.01 -18.25 2.88
C GLY A 118 -18.34 -18.92 4.07
N ARG A 119 -17.06 -19.22 3.93
CA ARG A 119 -16.23 -19.86 4.95
C ARG A 119 -15.06 -18.97 5.38
N THR A 120 -14.59 -19.16 6.59
CA THR A 120 -13.30 -18.58 7.00
C THR A 120 -12.19 -19.48 6.45
N VAL A 121 -11.26 -18.88 5.71
CA VAL A 121 -10.06 -19.52 5.22
C VAL A 121 -8.89 -19.05 6.05
N THR A 122 -8.14 -19.98 6.63
CA THR A 122 -6.88 -19.72 7.33
C THR A 122 -5.73 -19.92 6.35
N ILE A 123 -4.90 -18.91 6.19
CA ILE A 123 -3.70 -18.97 5.37
C ILE A 123 -2.51 -18.94 6.33
N GLY A 124 -1.65 -19.96 6.30
CA GLY A 124 -0.52 -20.09 7.20
C GLY A 124 0.77 -20.48 6.52
N GLY A 125 1.90 -20.17 7.14
CA GLY A 125 3.24 -20.50 6.63
C GLY A 125 3.66 -21.96 6.87
N SER A 126 2.88 -22.73 7.62
CA SER A 126 3.12 -24.16 7.88
C SER A 126 1.88 -24.99 7.55
N SER A 127 2.09 -26.24 7.13
CA SER A 127 1.02 -27.14 6.78
C SER A 127 0.30 -27.69 8.01
N ALA A 128 -1.03 -27.50 8.07
CA ALA A 128 -1.90 -28.36 8.85
C ALA A 128 -2.22 -29.65 8.05
N ARG A 129 -2.71 -30.69 8.75
CA ARG A 129 -3.18 -31.89 8.06
C ARG A 129 -4.34 -31.49 7.13
N ASP A 130 -4.28 -31.89 5.86
CA ASP A 130 -5.27 -31.57 4.82
C ASP A 130 -5.29 -30.13 4.27
N ALA A 131 -4.33 -29.29 4.64
CA ALA A 131 -4.18 -27.95 4.05
C ALA A 131 -3.77 -28.02 2.58
N VAL A 132 -4.29 -27.08 1.78
CA VAL A 132 -3.96 -26.95 0.36
C VAL A 132 -2.65 -26.20 0.21
N GLU A 133 -1.62 -26.85 -0.33
CA GLU A 133 -0.36 -26.20 -0.68
C GLU A 133 -0.35 -25.81 -2.14
N ALA A 134 -0.90 -24.66 -2.46
CA ALA A 134 -0.96 -24.10 -3.80
C ALA A 134 -1.02 -22.59 -3.79
N TRP A 135 -0.56 -21.99 -4.88
CA TRP A 135 -0.64 -20.55 -5.13
C TRP A 135 -0.96 -20.29 -6.61
N ALA A 136 -1.34 -19.05 -6.91
CA ALA A 136 -1.47 -18.58 -8.28
C ALA A 136 -0.73 -17.26 -8.45
N ASP A 137 0.12 -17.18 -9.47
CA ASP A 137 0.73 -15.92 -9.90
C ASP A 137 -0.11 -15.36 -11.04
N VAL A 138 -0.55 -14.11 -10.84
CA VAL A 138 -1.51 -13.45 -11.71
C VAL A 138 -0.91 -12.19 -12.30
N THR A 139 -0.91 -12.08 -13.62
CA THR A 139 -0.54 -10.85 -14.32
C THR A 139 -1.76 -10.22 -14.96
N VAL A 140 -2.06 -8.98 -14.61
CA VAL A 140 -3.21 -8.22 -15.10
C VAL A 140 -2.72 -7.08 -15.97
N ARG A 141 -3.08 -7.07 -17.25
CA ARG A 141 -2.83 -5.95 -18.18
C ARG A 141 -4.06 -5.09 -18.26
N VAL A 142 -3.92 -3.82 -17.91
CA VAL A 142 -5.04 -2.90 -17.69
C VAL A 142 -5.01 -1.78 -18.70
N PRO A 143 -6.07 -1.59 -19.51
CA PRO A 143 -6.15 -0.44 -20.40
C PRO A 143 -6.33 0.87 -19.61
N ARG A 144 -6.03 1.99 -20.25
CA ARG A 144 -6.21 3.32 -19.65
C ARG A 144 -7.66 3.60 -19.32
N GLY A 145 -7.89 4.32 -18.22
CA GLY A 145 -9.23 4.71 -17.75
C GLY A 145 -10.04 3.56 -17.17
N GLN A 146 -9.44 2.38 -16.98
CA GLN A 146 -10.12 1.22 -16.43
C GLN A 146 -10.32 1.36 -14.91
N LYS A 147 -11.46 0.88 -14.42
CA LYS A 147 -11.68 0.61 -13.02
C LYS A 147 -11.34 -0.84 -12.71
N LEU A 148 -10.36 -1.05 -11.85
CA LEU A 148 -9.88 -2.37 -11.46
C LEU A 148 -9.80 -2.49 -9.94
N ALA A 149 -10.31 -3.60 -9.41
CA ALA A 149 -10.03 -4.01 -8.04
C ALA A 149 -9.21 -5.30 -8.02
N VAL A 150 -8.23 -5.34 -7.15
CA VAL A 150 -7.37 -6.51 -6.93
C VAL A 150 -7.46 -6.90 -5.46
N HIS A 151 -7.81 -8.15 -5.20
CA HIS A 151 -7.90 -8.70 -3.85
C HIS A 151 -6.91 -9.85 -3.69
N LEU A 152 -5.99 -9.71 -2.73
CA LEU A 152 -4.95 -10.70 -2.44
C LEU A 152 -4.96 -11.06 -0.95
N GLY A 153 -5.03 -12.35 -0.62
CA GLY A 153 -4.91 -12.79 0.76
C GLY A 153 -3.48 -12.64 1.28
N VAL A 154 -2.55 -13.41 0.74
CA VAL A 154 -1.13 -13.43 1.15
C VAL A 154 -0.22 -13.47 -0.07
N GLY A 155 0.86 -12.70 -0.04
CA GLY A 155 1.89 -12.74 -1.08
C GLY A 155 2.49 -11.38 -1.41
N GLN A 156 2.47 -11.01 -2.68
CA GLN A 156 3.02 -9.76 -3.17
C GLN A 156 2.15 -9.13 -4.26
N ALA A 157 1.85 -7.85 -4.13
CA ALA A 157 1.17 -7.07 -5.16
C ALA A 157 2.13 -6.03 -5.77
N THR A 158 2.24 -6.01 -7.08
CA THR A 158 3.05 -5.02 -7.82
C THR A 158 2.19 -4.34 -8.86
N VAL A 159 2.20 -3.01 -8.87
CA VAL A 159 1.47 -2.18 -9.84
C VAL A 159 2.45 -1.29 -10.59
N THR A 160 2.39 -1.30 -11.91
CA THR A 160 3.33 -0.52 -12.73
C THR A 160 2.60 0.19 -13.86
N ASN A 161 2.79 1.51 -13.95
CA ASN A 161 2.31 2.37 -15.05
C ASN A 161 0.81 2.24 -15.35
N VAL A 162 -0.01 2.17 -14.31
CA VAL A 162 -1.48 2.08 -14.44
C VAL A 162 -2.09 3.49 -14.44
N ASP A 163 -2.97 3.74 -15.40
CA ASP A 163 -3.74 4.98 -15.54
C ASP A 163 -5.24 4.62 -15.44
N GLY A 164 -5.88 4.94 -14.32
CA GLY A 164 -7.27 4.56 -14.05
C GLY A 164 -7.69 4.68 -12.59
N ASP A 165 -8.76 3.99 -12.24
CA ASP A 165 -9.28 3.88 -10.87
C ASP A 165 -8.93 2.49 -10.31
N LEU A 166 -7.91 2.44 -9.46
CA LEU A 166 -7.34 1.19 -8.96
C LEU A 166 -7.57 1.04 -7.46
N LEU A 167 -8.16 -0.09 -7.07
CA LEU A 167 -8.20 -0.58 -5.70
C LEU A 167 -7.28 -1.81 -5.57
N VAL A 168 -6.39 -1.81 -4.59
CA VAL A 168 -5.59 -2.97 -4.19
C VAL A 168 -5.86 -3.25 -2.72
N ASP A 169 -6.59 -4.32 -2.45
CA ASP A 169 -6.97 -4.79 -1.11
C ASP A 169 -6.18 -6.06 -0.80
N VAL A 170 -5.34 -6.02 0.22
CA VAL A 170 -4.48 -7.15 0.59
C VAL A 170 -4.53 -7.43 2.09
N ALA A 171 -4.75 -8.69 2.46
CA ALA A 171 -4.80 -9.03 3.89
C ALA A 171 -3.40 -9.05 4.53
N ALA A 172 -2.43 -9.69 3.88
CA ALA A 172 -1.05 -9.74 4.37
C ALA A 172 -0.07 -9.90 3.21
N ALA A 173 0.30 -8.79 2.59
CA ALA A 173 1.18 -8.81 1.43
C ALA A 173 2.00 -7.50 1.35
N ARG A 174 3.18 -7.60 0.74
CA ARG A 174 3.92 -6.40 0.34
C ARG A 174 3.29 -5.81 -0.91
N VAL A 175 3.06 -4.50 -0.88
CA VAL A 175 2.52 -3.75 -2.01
C VAL A 175 3.57 -2.78 -2.55
N THR A 176 3.84 -2.85 -3.84
CA THR A 176 4.73 -1.89 -4.51
C THR A 176 4.02 -1.29 -5.72
N THR A 177 3.91 0.02 -5.76
CA THR A 177 3.30 0.72 -6.90
C THR A 177 4.26 1.74 -7.49
N THR A 178 4.30 1.82 -8.81
CA THR A 178 5.16 2.77 -9.52
C THR A 178 4.45 3.30 -10.75
N GLY A 179 4.47 4.62 -10.93
CA GLY A 179 3.95 5.28 -12.14
C GLY A 179 2.44 5.18 -12.29
N THR A 180 1.68 5.34 -11.20
CA THR A 180 0.22 5.31 -11.25
C THR A 180 -0.37 6.69 -11.53
N ARG A 181 -1.45 6.74 -12.29
CA ARG A 181 -2.22 7.95 -12.59
C ARG A 181 -3.70 7.73 -12.34
N GLY A 182 -4.40 8.77 -11.88
CA GLY A 182 -5.82 8.73 -11.56
C GLY A 182 -6.06 8.50 -10.08
N ARG A 183 -6.91 7.54 -9.73
CA ARG A 183 -7.20 7.19 -8.34
C ARG A 183 -6.52 5.88 -7.96
N LEU A 184 -5.71 5.93 -6.91
CA LEU A 184 -5.10 4.75 -6.30
C LEU A 184 -5.59 4.61 -4.86
N SER A 185 -6.26 3.50 -4.56
CA SER A 185 -6.69 3.12 -3.22
C SER A 185 -5.99 1.83 -2.81
N LEU A 186 -5.22 1.88 -1.73
CA LEU A 186 -4.49 0.73 -1.17
C LEU A 186 -5.06 0.46 0.22
N ASP A 187 -5.55 -0.76 0.44
CA ASP A 187 -5.99 -1.27 1.73
C ASP A 187 -5.10 -2.47 2.09
N THR A 188 -4.40 -2.39 3.21
CA THR A 188 -3.42 -3.40 3.60
C THR A 188 -3.56 -3.75 5.07
N GLY A 189 -3.99 -4.96 5.38
CA GLY A 189 -4.05 -5.41 6.77
C GLY A 189 -2.67 -5.47 7.42
N SER A 190 -1.69 -6.08 6.73
CA SER A 190 -0.28 -6.10 7.15
C SER A 190 0.65 -6.28 5.96
N GLY A 191 1.85 -5.72 6.07
CA GLY A 191 2.88 -5.72 5.04
C GLY A 191 3.25 -4.31 4.61
N ASP A 192 4.48 -4.17 4.12
CA ASP A 192 5.00 -2.87 3.74
C ASP A 192 4.38 -2.37 2.44
N VAL A 193 4.14 -1.07 2.39
CA VAL A 193 3.61 -0.38 1.21
C VAL A 193 4.66 0.59 0.68
N THR A 194 5.00 0.45 -0.59
CA THR A 194 5.89 1.39 -1.30
C THR A 194 5.16 1.99 -2.50
N VAL A 195 5.06 3.32 -2.52
CA VAL A 195 4.44 4.07 -3.62
C VAL A 195 5.48 5.01 -4.21
N SER A 196 5.66 4.95 -5.52
CA SER A 196 6.55 5.84 -6.25
C SER A 196 5.87 6.40 -7.49
N ASP A 197 6.10 7.68 -7.76
CA ASP A 197 5.60 8.34 -8.99
C ASP A 197 4.07 8.23 -9.15
N ALA A 198 3.32 8.55 -8.09
CA ALA A 198 1.86 8.58 -8.12
C ALA A 198 1.34 9.97 -8.52
N GLU A 199 0.37 10.02 -9.42
CA GLU A 199 -0.26 11.26 -9.90
C GLU A 199 -1.78 11.16 -9.81
N GLY A 200 -2.42 12.03 -9.03
CA GLY A 200 -3.88 12.08 -8.87
C GLY A 200 -4.35 12.04 -7.42
N GLU A 201 -5.21 11.10 -7.10
CA GLU A 201 -5.74 10.90 -5.75
C GLU A 201 -5.17 9.60 -5.16
N LEU A 202 -4.54 9.69 -4.00
CA LEU A 202 -3.93 8.56 -3.32
C LEU A 202 -4.56 8.36 -1.94
N PHE A 203 -5.09 7.17 -1.70
CA PHE A 203 -5.69 6.74 -0.44
C PHE A 203 -4.98 5.47 0.03
N LEU A 204 -4.38 5.52 1.21
CA LEU A 204 -3.74 4.38 1.85
C LEU A 204 -4.39 4.14 3.20
N ASP A 205 -4.79 2.89 3.43
CA ASP A 205 -5.19 2.37 4.72
C ASP A 205 -4.27 1.18 5.05
N THR A 206 -3.57 1.23 6.18
CA THR A 206 -2.70 0.13 6.59
C THR A 206 -2.80 -0.14 8.08
N GLY A 207 -3.15 -1.37 8.42
CA GLY A 207 -3.22 -1.79 9.84
C GLY A 207 -1.82 -1.83 10.49
N SER A 208 -0.87 -2.50 9.84
CA SER A 208 0.52 -2.57 10.29
C SER A 208 1.47 -2.83 9.12
N GLY A 209 2.62 -2.24 9.15
CA GLY A 209 3.62 -2.25 8.09
C GLY A 209 4.07 -0.82 7.78
N ASP A 210 5.29 -0.70 7.32
CA ASP A 210 5.83 0.61 7.01
C ASP A 210 5.32 1.11 5.65
N VAL A 211 5.04 2.41 5.58
CA VAL A 211 4.60 3.09 4.36
C VAL A 211 5.71 4.00 3.85
N SER A 212 6.10 3.84 2.61
CA SER A 212 7.05 4.70 1.92
C SER A 212 6.42 5.32 0.67
N ILE A 213 6.37 6.66 0.60
CA ILE A 213 5.79 7.39 -0.53
C ILE A 213 6.84 8.33 -1.10
N THR A 214 7.12 8.20 -2.37
CA THR A 214 8.10 9.05 -3.06
C THR A 214 7.50 9.64 -4.32
N ARG A 215 7.60 10.96 -4.50
CA ARG A 215 7.11 11.69 -5.69
C ARG A 215 5.62 11.46 -5.95
N ALA A 216 4.79 11.83 -4.97
CA ALA A 216 3.34 11.86 -5.16
C ALA A 216 2.87 13.28 -5.49
N ARG A 217 2.01 13.41 -6.50
CA ARG A 217 1.49 14.70 -6.97
C ARG A 217 -0.01 14.61 -7.27
N GLY A 218 -0.75 15.65 -6.96
CA GLY A 218 -2.17 15.70 -7.33
C GLY A 218 -3.05 16.42 -6.34
N ARG A 219 -4.32 16.00 -6.30
CA ARG A 219 -5.32 16.67 -5.48
C ARG A 219 -5.24 16.28 -4.01
N SER A 220 -5.12 14.99 -3.72
CA SER A 220 -5.15 14.52 -2.34
C SER A 220 -4.23 13.33 -2.10
N LEU A 221 -3.58 13.35 -0.95
CA LEU A 221 -2.90 12.23 -0.34
C LEU A 221 -3.49 12.01 1.04
N VAL A 222 -4.13 10.87 1.24
CA VAL A 222 -4.73 10.46 2.51
C VAL A 222 -4.05 9.17 2.95
N VAL A 223 -3.52 9.15 4.17
CA VAL A 223 -2.90 7.97 4.79
C VAL A 223 -3.51 7.74 6.16
N ASP A 224 -4.05 6.56 6.36
CA ASP A 224 -4.43 6.01 7.66
C ASP A 224 -3.47 4.86 7.98
N ALA A 225 -2.70 4.97 9.06
CA ALA A 225 -1.71 3.97 9.42
C ALA A 225 -1.78 3.63 10.92
N GLY A 226 -2.19 2.39 11.24
CA GLY A 226 -2.36 1.97 12.64
C GLY A 226 -1.05 1.93 13.44
N SER A 227 -0.06 1.17 13.01
CA SER A 227 1.17 0.94 13.81
C SER A 227 2.48 1.14 13.06
N GLY A 228 2.49 1.18 11.74
CA GLY A 228 3.68 1.34 10.92
C GLY A 228 4.15 2.78 10.84
N SER A 229 5.41 2.97 10.48
CA SER A 229 5.98 4.30 10.24
C SER A 229 5.69 4.78 8.83
N LEU A 230 5.44 6.09 8.67
CA LEU A 230 5.28 6.73 7.39
C LEU A 230 6.56 7.51 7.02
N THR A 231 7.12 7.20 5.87
CA THR A 231 8.19 7.98 5.26
C THR A 231 7.72 8.55 3.94
N GLY A 232 7.81 9.87 3.76
CA GLY A 232 7.42 10.54 2.52
C GLY A 232 8.49 11.48 2.01
N SER A 233 8.67 11.54 0.68
CA SER A 233 9.55 12.52 0.05
C SER A 233 8.97 13.05 -1.26
N ASP A 234 9.19 14.32 -1.53
CA ASP A 234 8.76 15.02 -2.75
C ASP A 234 7.24 14.91 -2.98
N LEU A 235 6.47 15.33 -1.99
CA LEU A 235 5.01 15.32 -2.00
C LEU A 235 4.47 16.69 -2.42
N ALA A 236 3.75 16.76 -3.53
CA ALA A 236 3.18 17.99 -4.08
C ALA A 236 1.67 17.80 -4.33
N VAL A 237 0.85 18.09 -3.31
CA VAL A 237 -0.60 17.85 -3.33
C VAL A 237 -1.38 19.07 -2.86
N GLU A 238 -2.65 19.20 -3.24
CA GLU A 238 -3.50 20.27 -2.68
C GLU A 238 -3.84 19.97 -1.21
N ARG A 239 -4.15 18.71 -0.88
CA ARG A 239 -4.50 18.26 0.45
C ARG A 239 -3.67 17.05 0.90
N LEU A 240 -3.08 17.16 2.09
CA LEU A 240 -2.40 16.06 2.78
C LEU A 240 -3.14 15.77 4.09
N SER A 241 -3.64 14.55 4.25
CA SER A 241 -4.33 14.11 5.47
C SER A 241 -3.66 12.83 5.98
N LEU A 242 -3.19 12.86 7.21
CA LEU A 242 -2.49 11.74 7.84
C LEU A 242 -3.16 11.44 9.18
N ASP A 243 -3.53 10.18 9.39
CA ASP A 243 -3.94 9.62 10.68
C ASP A 243 -2.98 8.50 11.05
N LEU A 244 -2.25 8.65 12.14
CA LEU A 244 -1.19 7.75 12.55
C LEU A 244 -1.43 7.30 13.99
N GLY A 245 -1.71 6.03 14.20
CA GLY A 245 -1.95 5.50 15.55
C GLY A 245 -0.71 5.55 16.43
N SER A 246 0.22 4.64 16.24
CA SER A 246 1.45 4.53 17.06
C SER A 246 2.74 4.80 16.30
N GLY A 247 2.70 4.77 14.99
CA GLY A 247 3.84 5.02 14.10
C GLY A 247 4.20 6.48 13.99
N GLY A 248 5.47 6.78 13.70
CA GLY A 248 5.91 8.14 13.42
C GLY A 248 5.81 8.50 11.94
N ALA A 249 5.79 9.80 11.65
CA ALA A 249 5.91 10.33 10.30
C ALA A 249 7.21 11.08 10.08
N ARG A 250 7.89 10.79 8.97
CA ARG A 250 8.99 11.59 8.45
C ARG A 250 8.73 12.00 7.03
N LEU A 251 8.43 13.28 6.84
CA LEU A 251 8.04 13.84 5.55
C LEU A 251 9.00 14.94 5.13
N SER A 252 9.55 14.83 3.95
CA SER A 252 10.50 15.81 3.39
C SER A 252 10.04 16.27 2.01
N GLY A 253 10.35 17.52 1.68
CA GLY A 253 9.99 18.05 0.35
C GLY A 253 8.47 18.20 0.17
N VAL A 254 7.74 18.58 1.21
CA VAL A 254 6.28 18.70 1.17
C VAL A 254 5.84 20.07 0.69
N SER A 255 5.01 20.08 -0.33
CA SER A 255 4.26 21.23 -0.81
C SER A 255 2.78 20.87 -0.81
N ALA A 256 1.99 21.51 0.05
CA ALA A 256 0.54 21.30 0.12
C ALA A 256 -0.16 22.58 0.60
N ASP A 257 -1.37 22.81 0.09
CA ASP A 257 -2.19 23.97 0.52
C ASP A 257 -2.78 23.73 1.91
N GLU A 258 -3.27 22.51 2.14
CA GLU A 258 -3.88 22.09 3.41
C GLU A 258 -3.20 20.82 3.92
N ILE A 259 -2.82 20.84 5.20
CA ILE A 259 -2.24 19.67 5.87
C ILE A 259 -3.01 19.43 7.16
N SER A 260 -3.52 18.23 7.34
CA SER A 260 -4.09 17.74 8.61
C SER A 260 -3.33 16.48 9.02
N LEU A 261 -2.81 16.47 10.24
CA LEU A 261 -2.03 15.37 10.76
C LEU A 261 -2.47 15.05 12.18
N ASP A 262 -2.96 13.85 12.41
CA ASP A 262 -3.23 13.29 13.72
C ASP A 262 -2.21 12.18 14.02
N SER A 263 -1.62 12.18 15.21
CA SER A 263 -0.66 11.17 15.65
C SER A 263 -0.86 10.80 17.11
N GLY A 264 -1.21 9.56 17.40
CA GLY A 264 -1.41 9.11 18.77
C GLY A 264 -0.13 9.15 19.61
N SER A 265 0.92 8.46 19.21
CA SER A 265 2.16 8.32 20.00
C SER A 265 3.44 8.57 19.22
N GLY A 266 3.40 8.51 17.91
CA GLY A 266 4.57 8.65 17.06
C GLY A 266 5.07 10.10 16.96
N SER A 267 6.37 10.26 16.73
CA SER A 267 6.92 11.57 16.44
C SER A 267 6.70 11.97 14.99
N VAL A 268 6.49 13.27 14.77
CA VAL A 268 6.27 13.87 13.47
C VAL A 268 7.46 14.76 13.12
N ASP A 269 8.10 14.49 11.98
CA ASP A 269 9.11 15.37 11.36
C ASP A 269 8.60 15.76 9.97
N LEU A 270 8.16 17.00 9.81
CA LEU A 270 7.56 17.55 8.59
C LEU A 270 8.42 18.69 8.05
N ALA A 271 8.92 18.55 6.83
CA ALA A 271 9.68 19.57 6.14
C ALA A 271 8.91 20.13 4.95
N LEU A 272 8.47 21.38 5.07
CA LEU A 272 7.75 22.11 4.03
C LEU A 272 8.73 22.76 3.04
N THR A 273 8.33 22.86 1.79
CA THR A 273 9.07 23.55 0.72
C THR A 273 8.34 24.77 0.17
N ALA A 274 7.08 24.94 0.53
CA ALA A 274 6.23 26.05 0.08
C ALA A 274 5.38 26.57 1.24
N ASP A 275 4.72 27.71 1.02
CA ASP A 275 3.73 28.27 1.93
C ASP A 275 2.53 27.33 2.04
N VAL A 276 1.89 27.30 3.21
CA VAL A 276 0.67 26.55 3.46
C VAL A 276 -0.47 27.53 3.75
N ARG A 277 -1.67 27.18 3.34
CA ARG A 277 -2.89 27.91 3.71
C ARG A 277 -3.35 27.51 5.12
N ALA A 278 -3.34 26.21 5.41
CA ALA A 278 -3.68 25.67 6.72
C ALA A 278 -2.82 24.44 7.03
N LEU A 279 -2.24 24.43 8.22
CA LEU A 279 -1.55 23.28 8.80
C LEU A 279 -2.10 23.05 10.20
N ASP A 280 -2.77 21.91 10.39
CA ASP A 280 -3.29 21.48 11.67
C ASP A 280 -2.59 20.17 12.06
N ILE A 281 -1.91 20.14 13.23
CA ILE A 281 -1.26 18.96 13.78
C ILE A 281 -1.80 18.69 15.17
N ASP A 282 -2.34 17.49 15.41
CA ASP A 282 -2.65 16.99 16.74
C ASP A 282 -1.70 15.81 17.06
N SER A 283 -0.99 15.88 18.17
CA SER A 283 -0.07 14.84 18.60
C SER A 283 -0.28 14.49 20.07
N GLY A 284 -0.70 13.27 20.36
CA GLY A 284 -0.93 12.83 21.74
C GLY A 284 0.35 12.85 22.58
N SER A 285 1.36 12.06 22.23
CA SER A 285 2.59 11.93 23.03
C SER A 285 3.88 12.17 22.26
N GLY A 286 3.84 12.16 20.94
CA GLY A 286 5.00 12.34 20.08
C GLY A 286 5.51 13.77 20.01
N SER A 287 6.79 13.93 19.72
CA SER A 287 7.35 15.26 19.45
C SER A 287 7.06 15.67 18.00
N VAL A 288 6.79 16.96 17.80
CA VAL A 288 6.55 17.55 16.48
C VAL A 288 7.75 18.43 16.09
N THR A 289 8.38 18.12 14.97
CA THR A 289 9.41 18.97 14.37
C THR A 289 8.89 19.48 13.04
N LEU A 290 8.72 20.79 12.93
CA LEU A 290 8.30 21.44 11.71
C LEU A 290 9.46 22.25 11.12
N ARG A 291 9.89 21.86 9.92
CA ARG A 291 10.89 22.59 9.14
C ARG A 291 10.17 23.43 8.10
N VAL A 292 10.48 24.70 8.06
CA VAL A 292 9.77 25.64 7.18
C VAL A 292 10.75 26.42 6.31
N PRO A 293 10.36 26.74 5.07
CA PRO A 293 11.16 27.61 4.21
C PRO A 293 11.19 29.04 4.77
N PRO A 294 12.26 29.81 4.52
CA PRO A 294 12.38 31.19 5.00
C PRO A 294 11.28 32.14 4.51
N SER A 295 10.60 31.79 3.42
CA SER A 295 9.52 32.58 2.82
C SER A 295 8.16 32.36 3.49
N LEU A 296 8.02 31.34 4.35
CA LEU A 296 6.73 30.97 4.93
C LEU A 296 6.12 32.12 5.73
N GLY A 297 4.90 32.52 5.35
CA GLY A 297 4.07 33.48 6.08
C GLY A 297 2.87 32.80 6.70
N ALA A 298 2.77 32.76 8.05
CA ALA A 298 1.66 32.16 8.77
C ALA A 298 1.41 32.78 10.15
N LEU A 299 0.14 32.77 10.56
CA LEU A 299 -0.22 32.88 11.96
C LEU A 299 0.01 31.54 12.64
N VAL A 300 0.70 31.54 13.77
CA VAL A 300 1.11 30.32 14.48
C VAL A 300 0.44 30.30 15.86
N GLU A 301 -0.21 29.17 16.14
CA GLU A 301 -0.79 28.86 17.44
C GLU A 301 -0.32 27.46 17.86
N VAL A 302 0.36 27.38 18.99
CA VAL A 302 0.87 26.09 19.51
C VAL A 302 0.44 25.94 20.95
N GLU A 303 -0.16 24.80 21.25
CA GLU A 303 -0.49 24.41 22.62
C GLU A 303 0.21 23.08 22.95
N THR A 304 0.81 22.98 24.14
CA THR A 304 1.43 21.76 24.64
C THR A 304 0.98 21.50 26.08
N GLY A 305 0.73 20.24 26.42
CA GLY A 305 0.41 19.87 27.80
C GLY A 305 1.64 19.96 28.72
N SER A 306 2.58 19.04 28.60
CA SER A 306 3.81 19.01 29.43
C SER A 306 5.10 19.22 28.63
N GLY A 307 5.02 19.27 27.31
CA GLY A 307 6.14 19.58 26.41
C GLY A 307 6.55 21.05 26.49
N GLY A 308 7.38 21.47 25.60
CA GLY A 308 7.78 22.85 25.43
C GLY A 308 7.80 23.24 23.97
N VAL A 309 7.81 24.56 23.71
CA VAL A 309 7.89 25.09 22.35
C VAL A 309 9.25 25.77 22.14
N GLU A 310 9.99 25.33 21.14
CA GLU A 310 11.28 25.83 20.70
C GLU A 310 11.19 26.37 19.30
N SER A 311 11.76 27.52 19.00
CA SER A 311 11.83 28.09 17.65
C SER A 311 13.22 28.61 17.37
N GLU A 312 13.82 28.12 16.27
CA GLU A 312 15.06 28.63 15.68
C GLU A 312 14.80 29.64 14.56
N ILE A 313 13.52 29.82 14.19
CA ILE A 313 13.12 30.76 13.14
C ILE A 313 12.64 32.09 13.73
N PRO A 314 12.91 33.24 13.09
CA PRO A 314 12.40 34.52 13.52
C PRO A 314 10.86 34.53 13.48
N MET A 315 10.25 34.87 14.62
CA MET A 315 8.80 34.94 14.79
C MET A 315 8.43 36.17 15.61
N THR A 316 7.44 36.92 15.19
CA THR A 316 6.84 37.97 16.02
C THR A 316 5.90 37.31 17.02
N ILE A 317 6.33 37.20 18.27
CA ILE A 317 5.58 36.52 19.33
C ILE A 317 4.60 37.50 19.96
N THR A 318 3.30 37.16 19.97
CA THR A 318 2.23 37.91 20.63
C THR A 318 1.89 37.39 22.03
N ARG A 319 2.01 36.08 22.22
CA ARG A 319 1.83 35.40 23.50
C ARG A 319 2.83 34.28 23.67
N ARG A 320 3.40 34.12 24.83
CA ARG A 320 4.28 33.02 25.19
C ARG A 320 4.12 32.64 26.65
N SER A 321 3.85 31.39 26.90
CA SER A 321 3.90 30.74 28.20
C SER A 321 4.76 29.48 28.14
N ARG A 322 4.75 28.66 29.18
CA ARG A 322 5.44 27.36 29.16
C ARG A 322 4.80 26.37 28.19
N SER A 323 3.49 26.45 28.02
CA SER A 323 2.68 25.50 27.25
C SER A 323 1.99 26.10 26.01
N GLU A 324 2.14 27.40 25.79
CA GLU A 324 1.45 28.09 24.69
C GLU A 324 2.40 29.06 23.98
N LEU A 325 2.33 29.07 22.67
CA LEU A 325 3.01 30.07 21.85
C LEU A 325 2.05 30.56 20.76
N THR A 326 1.79 31.86 20.71
CA THR A 326 1.07 32.50 19.61
C THR A 326 1.97 33.53 18.98
N GLY A 327 2.05 33.52 17.65
CA GLY A 327 2.92 34.44 16.92
C GLY A 327 2.63 34.49 15.44
N GLN A 328 3.50 35.20 14.73
CA GLN A 328 3.41 35.38 13.30
C GLN A 328 4.76 35.13 12.64
N LEU A 329 4.77 34.31 11.60
CA LEU A 329 5.86 34.13 10.66
C LEU A 329 5.59 34.98 9.42
N GLY A 330 6.60 35.63 8.89
CA GLY A 330 6.52 36.41 7.67
C GLY A 330 5.30 37.35 7.61
N ASP A 331 4.53 37.26 6.53
CA ASP A 331 3.34 38.09 6.29
C ASP A 331 2.04 37.60 6.97
N GLY A 332 2.06 36.40 7.57
CA GLY A 332 0.92 35.86 8.33
C GLY A 332 -0.26 35.39 7.51
N ARG A 333 -0.11 35.11 6.22
CA ARG A 333 -1.23 34.71 5.35
C ARG A 333 -1.77 33.31 5.64
N GLY A 334 -0.90 32.36 5.94
CA GLY A 334 -1.28 31.01 6.31
C GLY A 334 -1.67 30.89 7.78
N ARG A 335 -2.12 29.70 8.18
CA ARG A 335 -2.38 29.35 9.57
C ARG A 335 -1.69 28.03 9.91
N ILE A 336 -0.98 28.03 11.04
CA ILE A 336 -0.36 26.83 11.62
C ILE A 336 -0.91 26.68 13.03
N ARG A 337 -1.59 25.57 13.28
CA ARG A 337 -2.06 25.15 14.60
C ARG A 337 -1.42 23.83 14.95
N ILE A 338 -0.82 23.76 16.15
CA ILE A 338 -0.21 22.53 16.64
C ILE A 338 -0.67 22.31 18.08
N GLU A 339 -1.33 21.19 18.33
CA GLU A 339 -1.64 20.69 19.65
C GLU A 339 -0.75 19.48 19.96
N ALA A 340 -0.04 19.49 21.10
CA ALA A 340 0.80 18.39 21.50
C ALA A 340 0.59 18.07 22.99
N GLY A 341 0.17 16.84 23.31
CA GLY A 341 -0.08 16.45 24.70
C GLY A 341 1.20 16.50 25.54
N SER A 342 2.11 15.59 25.32
CA SER A 342 3.37 15.49 26.10
C SER A 342 4.62 15.80 25.30
N GLY A 343 4.52 15.89 23.99
CA GLY A 343 5.63 16.06 23.06
C GLY A 343 6.16 17.50 23.03
N ARG A 344 7.40 17.63 22.60
CA ARG A 344 8.01 18.94 22.32
C ARG A 344 7.71 19.36 20.89
N VAL A 345 7.40 20.64 20.72
CA VAL A 345 7.22 21.25 19.40
C VAL A 345 8.44 22.10 19.04
N ARG A 346 9.01 21.86 17.86
CA ARG A 346 10.17 22.57 17.35
C ARG A 346 9.92 23.16 15.99
N PHE A 347 10.26 24.43 15.81
CA PHE A 347 10.31 25.11 14.52
C PHE A 347 11.76 25.28 14.07
N LEU A 348 12.12 24.70 12.95
CA LEU A 348 13.47 24.73 12.38
C LEU A 348 13.44 25.33 10.96
N LYS A 349 14.59 25.76 10.46
CA LYS A 349 14.74 26.10 9.04
C LYS A 349 14.82 24.85 8.19
N SER A 350 14.15 24.86 7.01
CA SER A 350 14.34 23.86 5.95
C SER A 350 15.70 23.96 5.31
#